data_44b62a497d0049b0f2b456ef390e9ae7
#
_entry.id   44b62a497d0049b0f2b456ef390e9ae7
#
_cell.length_a   1.000
_cell.length_b   1.000
_cell.length_c   1.000
_cell.angle_alpha   90.00
_cell.angle_beta   90.00
_cell.angle_gamma   90.00
#
_symmetry.space_group_name_H-M   'P 1'
#
loop_
_entity.id
_entity.type
_entity.pdbx_description
1 polymer ?
#
loop_
_entity_poly.entity_id
_entity_poly.type
_entity_poly.pdbx_seq_one_letter_code
_entity_poly.pdbx_strand_id
1 'polypeptide(L)'
;MIDFLKLPSPCYVLDEELLDRNLATVDRVRRESGAEIIVALKACAMWSIFPELAKHSDGATASSAAEARLVFEEFGRPAHTYAPVYTDSNIDEILNCSDHITFNSLSQFRRFGQRIAPRASAKGAGGRRDAFWSVSRPDQMAQHGRRPPDDGLVV
;
A
#
# COMPACT_ATOMS: atom_id res chain seq x y z
N MET A 1 -3.29 30.85 10.39
CA MET A 1 -3.44 30.22 11.73
C MET A 1 -4.89 29.75 11.89
N ILE A 2 -5.10 28.48 12.19
CA ILE A 2 -6.44 27.87 12.31
C ILE A 2 -7.10 28.38 13.58
N ASP A 3 -8.34 28.90 13.47
CA ASP A 3 -9.16 29.28 14.63
C ASP A 3 -9.98 28.06 15.10
N PHE A 4 -9.41 27.28 16.02
CA PHE A 4 -10.02 26.05 16.52
C PHE A 4 -11.38 26.28 17.21
N LEU A 5 -11.68 27.49 17.67
CA LEU A 5 -12.97 27.81 18.33
C LEU A 5 -14.14 27.86 17.35
N LYS A 6 -13.86 27.98 16.06
CA LYS A 6 -14.89 28.04 14.99
C LYS A 6 -15.13 26.67 14.32
N LEU A 7 -14.37 25.64 14.72
CA LEU A 7 -14.51 24.32 14.11
C LEU A 7 -15.63 23.52 14.81
N PRO A 8 -16.35 22.69 14.05
CA PRO A 8 -17.31 21.75 14.64
C PRO A 8 -16.57 20.73 15.50
N SER A 9 -17.18 20.31 16.61
CA SER A 9 -16.62 19.29 17.50
C SER A 9 -17.61 18.14 17.65
N PRO A 10 -17.17 16.85 17.52
CA PRO A 10 -15.80 16.40 17.24
C PRO A 10 -15.46 16.50 15.73
N CYS A 11 -14.19 16.85 15.38
CA CYS A 11 -13.70 16.80 14.01
C CYS A 11 -12.18 16.50 13.99
N TYR A 12 -11.71 15.98 12.85
CA TYR A 12 -10.29 15.94 12.52
C TYR A 12 -9.93 17.19 11.76
N VAL A 13 -8.78 17.78 12.11
CA VAL A 13 -8.26 18.99 11.45
C VAL A 13 -6.90 18.68 10.86
N LEU A 14 -6.72 19.03 9.60
CA LEU A 14 -5.44 18.92 8.92
C LEU A 14 -5.02 20.33 8.47
N ASP A 15 -3.77 20.67 8.75
CA ASP A 15 -3.14 21.91 8.28
C ASP A 15 -2.41 21.62 6.97
N GLU A 16 -2.91 22.17 5.87
CA GLU A 16 -2.38 21.91 4.52
C GLU A 16 -0.96 22.47 4.36
N GLU A 17 -0.62 23.63 4.97
CA GLU A 17 0.74 24.18 4.88
C GLU A 17 1.77 23.28 5.59
N LEU A 18 1.35 22.63 6.71
CA LEU A 18 2.19 21.65 7.40
C LEU A 18 2.31 20.37 6.60
N LEU A 19 1.22 19.93 5.98
CA LEU A 19 1.23 18.75 5.10
C LEU A 19 2.23 18.96 3.95
N ASP A 20 2.14 20.09 3.23
CA ASP A 20 3.01 20.40 2.09
C ASP A 20 4.49 20.39 2.49
N ARG A 21 4.83 20.98 3.64
CA ARG A 21 6.19 20.94 4.16
C ARG A 21 6.68 19.51 4.45
N ASN A 22 5.82 18.68 5.01
CA ASN A 22 6.15 17.27 5.26
C ASN A 22 6.32 16.51 3.95
N LEU A 23 5.43 16.71 2.99
CA LEU A 23 5.47 16.07 1.67
C LEU A 23 6.71 16.49 0.87
N ALA A 24 7.14 17.76 0.96
CA ALA A 24 8.40 18.21 0.37
C ALA A 24 9.62 17.47 0.96
N THR A 25 9.56 17.11 2.25
CA THR A 25 10.61 16.29 2.88
C THR A 25 10.58 14.85 2.36
N VAL A 26 9.40 14.28 2.21
CA VAL A 26 9.21 12.93 1.64
C VAL A 26 9.76 12.88 0.21
N ASP A 27 9.41 13.86 -0.62
CA ASP A 27 9.92 13.99 -1.99
C ASP A 27 11.44 14.10 -2.07
N ARG A 28 12.05 14.87 -1.17
CA ARG A 28 13.50 14.98 -1.10
C ARG A 28 14.14 13.63 -0.81
N VAL A 29 13.66 12.93 0.22
CA VAL A 29 14.17 11.61 0.59
C VAL A 29 14.02 10.62 -0.55
N ARG A 30 12.85 10.60 -1.20
CA ARG A 30 12.56 9.73 -2.35
C ARG A 30 13.53 9.97 -3.51
N ARG A 31 13.79 11.24 -3.87
CA ARG A 31 14.73 11.59 -4.94
C ARG A 31 16.20 11.25 -4.59
N GLU A 32 16.61 11.55 -3.37
CA GLU A 32 18.00 11.34 -2.93
C GLU A 32 18.33 9.85 -2.73
N SER A 33 17.38 9.06 -2.24
CA SER A 33 17.59 7.63 -1.97
C SER A 33 17.28 6.71 -3.16
N GLY A 34 16.44 7.16 -4.09
CA GLY A 34 15.88 6.31 -5.14
C GLY A 34 14.89 5.26 -4.62
N ALA A 35 14.47 5.35 -3.35
CA ALA A 35 13.50 4.43 -2.76
C ALA A 35 12.07 4.83 -3.14
N GLU A 36 11.20 3.82 -3.34
CA GLU A 36 9.77 4.03 -3.42
C GLU A 36 9.20 4.24 -2.01
N ILE A 37 8.37 5.28 -1.87
CA ILE A 37 7.72 5.62 -0.60
C ILE A 37 6.23 5.42 -0.74
N ILE A 38 5.64 4.60 0.13
CA ILE A 38 4.21 4.29 0.13
C ILE A 38 3.56 4.73 1.44
N VAL A 39 2.34 5.28 1.34
CA VAL A 39 1.56 5.78 2.48
C VAL A 39 0.88 4.61 3.20
N ALA A 40 0.95 4.58 4.51
CA ALA A 40 0.25 3.58 5.31
C ALA A 40 -1.13 4.09 5.75
N LEU A 41 -2.23 3.49 5.24
CA LEU A 41 -3.58 3.94 5.56
C LEU A 41 -3.92 3.81 7.05
N LYS A 42 -3.39 2.81 7.73
CA LYS A 42 -3.56 2.69 9.19
C LYS A 42 -2.99 3.86 9.99
N ALA A 43 -2.08 4.65 9.41
CA ALA A 43 -1.58 5.87 10.03
C ALA A 43 -2.46 7.09 9.68
N CYS A 44 -2.98 7.14 8.44
CA CYS A 44 -3.88 8.19 7.99
C CYS A 44 -4.74 7.68 6.83
N ALA A 45 -6.04 7.53 7.07
CA ALA A 45 -7.03 7.15 6.06
C ALA A 45 -7.99 8.30 5.71
N MET A 46 -7.54 9.54 5.83
CA MET A 46 -8.32 10.72 5.42
C MET A 46 -8.30 10.81 3.89
N TRP A 47 -9.29 10.22 3.23
CA TRP A 47 -9.33 10.13 1.75
C TRP A 47 -9.38 11.48 1.05
N SER A 48 -9.89 12.54 1.70
CA SER A 48 -9.94 13.89 1.11
C SER A 48 -8.55 14.45 0.74
N ILE A 49 -7.47 13.96 1.37
CA ILE A 49 -6.09 14.38 1.06
C ILE A 49 -5.35 13.39 0.16
N PHE A 50 -5.95 12.27 -0.23
CA PHE A 50 -5.29 11.27 -1.07
C PHE A 50 -4.79 11.81 -2.42
N PRO A 51 -5.52 12.72 -3.12
CA PRO A 51 -4.99 13.33 -4.33
C PRO A 51 -3.67 14.08 -4.11
N GLU A 52 -3.48 14.69 -2.95
CA GLU A 52 -2.22 15.37 -2.60
C GLU A 52 -1.13 14.35 -2.24
N LEU A 53 -1.43 13.39 -1.38
CA LEU A 53 -0.49 12.33 -1.02
C LEU A 53 0.00 11.54 -2.24
N ALA A 54 -0.87 11.29 -3.22
CA ALA A 54 -0.56 10.55 -4.44
C ALA A 54 0.47 11.24 -5.35
N LYS A 55 0.63 12.55 -5.25
CA LYS A 55 1.66 13.31 -6.00
C LYS A 55 3.07 13.04 -5.43
N HIS A 56 3.16 12.80 -4.12
CA HIS A 56 4.41 12.74 -3.37
C HIS A 56 4.79 11.33 -2.91
N SER A 57 4.01 10.31 -3.27
CA SER A 57 4.25 8.91 -2.93
C SER A 57 4.06 7.99 -4.12
N ASP A 58 4.61 6.78 -4.02
CA ASP A 58 4.59 5.80 -5.09
C ASP A 58 3.37 4.86 -4.99
N GLY A 59 2.65 4.89 -3.87
CA GLY A 59 1.46 4.09 -3.62
C GLY A 59 0.97 4.18 -2.19
N ALA A 60 0.10 3.28 -1.80
CA ALA A 60 -0.39 3.16 -0.44
C ALA A 60 -0.54 1.69 0.01
N THR A 61 -0.39 1.45 1.31
CA THR A 61 -0.58 0.12 1.89
C THR A 61 -1.99 -0.05 2.43
N ALA A 62 -2.49 -1.29 2.35
CA ALA A 62 -3.76 -1.70 2.94
C ALA A 62 -3.58 -2.87 3.90
N SER A 63 -4.37 -2.89 4.97
CA SER A 63 -4.36 -3.95 5.99
C SER A 63 -5.67 -4.74 6.03
N SER A 64 -6.60 -4.44 5.12
CA SER A 64 -7.90 -5.12 4.97
C SER A 64 -8.42 -4.98 3.54
N ALA A 65 -9.47 -5.73 3.19
CA ALA A 65 -10.14 -5.59 1.90
C ALA A 65 -10.76 -4.18 1.74
N ALA A 66 -11.35 -3.64 2.80
CA ALA A 66 -11.93 -2.30 2.77
C ALA A 66 -10.86 -1.22 2.52
N GLU A 67 -9.68 -1.32 3.16
CA GLU A 67 -8.57 -0.42 2.89
C GLU A 67 -8.01 -0.61 1.47
N ALA A 68 -7.89 -1.85 0.97
CA ALA A 68 -7.43 -2.10 -0.39
C ALA A 68 -8.36 -1.46 -1.43
N ARG A 69 -9.67 -1.58 -1.23
CA ARG A 69 -10.67 -0.91 -2.06
C ARG A 69 -10.56 0.60 -1.96
N LEU A 70 -10.42 1.16 -0.75
CA LEU A 70 -10.27 2.59 -0.53
C LEU A 70 -9.03 3.15 -1.26
N VAL A 71 -7.90 2.44 -1.23
CA VAL A 71 -6.71 2.81 -2.00
C VAL A 71 -7.00 2.78 -3.49
N PHE A 72 -7.64 1.73 -3.97
CA PHE A 72 -7.92 1.56 -5.38
C PHE A 72 -8.87 2.65 -5.92
N GLU A 73 -9.94 2.95 -5.18
CA GLU A 73 -10.98 3.89 -5.59
C GLU A 73 -10.56 5.36 -5.40
N GLU A 74 -9.99 5.71 -4.25
CA GLU A 74 -9.74 7.10 -3.87
C GLU A 74 -8.28 7.55 -4.05
N PHE A 75 -7.32 6.65 -3.89
CA PHE A 75 -5.92 6.95 -4.18
C PHE A 75 -5.58 6.80 -5.66
N GLY A 76 -6.45 6.10 -6.42
CA GLY A 76 -6.35 5.90 -7.86
C GLY A 76 -5.22 4.97 -8.29
N ARG A 77 -4.73 4.12 -7.40
CA ARG A 77 -3.67 3.13 -7.66
C ARG A 77 -3.99 1.80 -6.98
N PRO A 78 -3.45 0.68 -7.47
CA PRO A 78 -3.53 -0.58 -6.74
C PRO A 78 -2.79 -0.51 -5.40
N ALA A 79 -3.31 -1.21 -4.40
CA ALA A 79 -2.74 -1.24 -3.06
C ALA A 79 -1.56 -2.22 -2.93
N HIS A 80 -0.67 -1.93 -1.98
CA HIS A 80 0.25 -2.91 -1.41
C HIS A 80 -0.41 -3.50 -0.17
N THR A 81 -0.97 -4.70 -0.26
CA THR A 81 -1.77 -5.25 0.83
C THR A 81 -1.01 -6.25 1.69
N TYR A 82 -1.01 -5.98 3.00
CA TYR A 82 -0.55 -6.86 4.04
C TYR A 82 -1.63 -6.96 5.13
N ALA A 83 -2.50 -7.96 5.02
CA ALA A 83 -3.58 -8.19 5.99
C ALA A 83 -3.19 -9.30 6.98
N PRO A 84 -3.60 -9.21 8.25
CA PRO A 84 -3.36 -10.27 9.24
C PRO A 84 -3.94 -11.61 8.83
N VAL A 85 -5.12 -11.58 8.17
CA VAL A 85 -5.83 -12.79 7.72
C VAL A 85 -6.44 -12.56 6.34
N TYR A 86 -6.20 -13.51 5.45
CA TYR A 86 -6.91 -13.64 4.19
C TYR A 86 -7.93 -14.78 4.31
N THR A 87 -9.14 -14.55 3.84
CA THR A 87 -10.25 -15.52 3.84
C THR A 87 -10.78 -15.73 2.43
N ASP A 88 -11.53 -16.82 2.23
CA ASP A 88 -12.16 -17.08 0.93
C ASP A 88 -13.14 -15.98 0.53
N SER A 89 -13.72 -15.28 1.51
CA SER A 89 -14.67 -14.20 1.27
C SER A 89 -14.02 -12.87 0.89
N ASN A 90 -12.75 -12.60 1.27
CA ASN A 90 -12.12 -11.31 1.03
C ASN A 90 -10.95 -11.32 0.04
N ILE A 91 -10.37 -12.49 -0.22
CA ILE A 91 -9.16 -12.60 -1.04
C ILE A 91 -9.36 -12.10 -2.47
N ASP A 92 -10.51 -12.36 -3.09
CA ASP A 92 -10.76 -11.95 -4.46
C ASP A 92 -10.91 -10.43 -4.60
N GLU A 93 -11.54 -9.78 -3.63
CA GLU A 93 -11.62 -8.31 -3.57
C GLU A 93 -10.21 -7.71 -3.40
N ILE A 94 -9.42 -8.25 -2.47
CA ILE A 94 -8.04 -7.80 -2.24
C ILE A 94 -7.21 -7.95 -3.51
N LEU A 95 -7.29 -9.09 -4.19
CA LEU A 95 -6.57 -9.34 -5.44
C LEU A 95 -6.97 -8.39 -6.58
N ASN A 96 -8.21 -7.95 -6.62
CA ASN A 96 -8.69 -7.00 -7.62
C ASN A 96 -8.18 -5.57 -7.36
N CYS A 97 -8.00 -5.22 -6.09
CA CYS A 97 -7.60 -3.87 -5.66
C CYS A 97 -6.09 -3.73 -5.37
N SER A 98 -5.31 -4.81 -5.48
CA SER A 98 -3.88 -4.81 -5.11
C SER A 98 -3.00 -5.29 -6.25
N ASP A 99 -1.79 -4.76 -6.33
CA ASP A 99 -0.71 -5.27 -7.17
C ASP A 99 0.41 -5.95 -6.37
N HIS A 100 0.46 -5.68 -5.06
CA HIS A 100 1.38 -6.33 -4.14
C HIS A 100 0.62 -6.97 -2.99
N ILE A 101 0.90 -8.25 -2.71
CA ILE A 101 0.30 -8.97 -1.59
C ILE A 101 1.39 -9.65 -0.78
N THR A 102 1.38 -9.40 0.53
CA THR A 102 2.25 -10.06 1.48
C THR A 102 1.46 -11.03 2.34
N PHE A 103 1.86 -12.29 2.37
CA PHE A 103 1.26 -13.32 3.21
C PHE A 103 1.99 -13.44 4.55
N ASN A 104 1.24 -13.71 5.63
CA ASN A 104 1.81 -13.92 6.97
C ASN A 104 2.44 -15.30 7.15
N SER A 105 2.13 -16.24 6.28
CA SER A 105 2.63 -17.60 6.40
C SER A 105 2.61 -18.37 5.08
N LEU A 106 3.45 -19.39 4.98
CA LEU A 106 3.45 -20.32 3.85
C LEU A 106 2.11 -21.07 3.71
N SER A 107 1.39 -21.30 4.80
CA SER A 107 0.07 -21.95 4.76
C SER A 107 -0.97 -21.07 4.08
N GLN A 108 -0.99 -19.77 4.38
CA GLN A 108 -1.84 -18.80 3.67
C GLN A 108 -1.46 -18.73 2.18
N PHE A 109 -0.17 -18.65 1.89
CA PHE A 109 0.31 -18.62 0.51
C PHE A 109 -0.10 -19.89 -0.26
N ARG A 110 0.08 -21.09 0.32
CA ARG A 110 -0.34 -22.34 -0.33
C ARG A 110 -1.84 -22.41 -0.58
N ARG A 111 -2.65 -21.83 0.34
CA ARG A 111 -4.11 -21.78 0.19
C ARG A 111 -4.56 -20.87 -0.93
N PHE A 112 -3.95 -19.68 -1.07
CA PHE A 112 -4.43 -18.62 -1.95
C PHE A 112 -3.54 -18.35 -3.16
N GLY A 113 -2.32 -18.84 -3.18
CA GLY A 113 -1.34 -18.58 -4.24
C GLY A 113 -1.83 -18.94 -5.65
N GLN A 114 -2.60 -20.03 -5.78
CA GLN A 114 -3.19 -20.44 -7.07
C GLN A 114 -4.19 -19.41 -7.64
N ARG A 115 -4.79 -18.55 -6.81
CA ARG A 115 -5.68 -17.47 -7.25
C ARG A 115 -4.91 -16.26 -7.79
N ILE A 116 -3.62 -16.16 -7.47
CA ILE A 116 -2.76 -15.05 -7.88
C ILE A 116 -2.20 -15.29 -9.28
N ALA A 117 -1.72 -16.48 -9.57
CA ALA A 117 -1.00 -16.82 -10.80
C ALA A 117 -1.74 -16.41 -12.10
N PRO A 118 -3.06 -16.66 -12.27
CA PRO A 118 -3.79 -16.25 -13.46
C PRO A 118 -3.87 -14.73 -13.63
N ARG A 119 -3.86 -13.97 -12.52
CA ARG A 119 -3.97 -12.50 -12.53
C ARG A 119 -2.64 -11.82 -12.80
N ALA A 120 -1.53 -12.40 -12.34
CA ALA A 120 -0.19 -11.95 -12.69
C ALA A 120 0.03 -12.01 -14.20
N SER A 121 -0.34 -13.11 -14.85
CA SER A 121 -0.22 -13.30 -16.31
C SER A 121 -1.11 -12.36 -17.12
N ALA A 122 -2.30 -12.02 -16.61
CA ALA A 122 -3.24 -11.14 -17.33
C ALA A 122 -2.84 -9.65 -17.28
N LYS A 123 -2.09 -9.21 -16.26
CA LYS A 123 -1.63 -7.82 -16.13
C LYS A 123 -0.34 -7.53 -16.90
N GLY A 124 0.40 -8.54 -17.33
CA GLY A 124 1.67 -8.40 -18.07
C GLY A 124 1.56 -7.92 -19.52
N ALA A 125 0.35 -7.82 -20.10
CA ALA A 125 0.16 -7.46 -21.50
C ALA A 125 0.10 -5.94 -21.81
N GLY A 126 0.27 -5.05 -20.81
CA GLY A 126 0.05 -3.61 -21.05
C GLY A 126 0.81 -2.64 -20.14
N GLY A 127 2.03 -2.92 -19.75
CA GLY A 127 2.92 -1.95 -19.07
C GLY A 127 2.97 -2.03 -17.56
N ARG A 128 4.19 -2.23 -17.08
CA ARG A 128 4.72 -2.09 -15.72
C ARG A 128 3.78 -2.53 -14.59
N ARG A 129 3.97 -3.75 -14.17
CA ARG A 129 3.98 -4.30 -12.81
C ARG A 129 3.57 -5.76 -12.84
N ASP A 130 4.56 -6.61 -12.72
CA ASP A 130 4.33 -7.99 -12.31
C ASP A 130 3.68 -7.94 -10.94
N ALA A 131 2.57 -8.68 -10.76
CA ALA A 131 1.96 -8.81 -9.45
C ALA A 131 3.00 -9.43 -8.51
N PHE A 132 3.49 -8.63 -7.57
CA PHE A 132 4.50 -9.05 -6.62
C PHE A 132 3.82 -9.64 -5.38
N TRP A 133 4.31 -10.77 -4.91
CA TRP A 133 3.87 -11.37 -3.66
C TRP A 133 5.07 -11.80 -2.83
N SER A 134 4.95 -11.68 -1.53
CA SER A 134 5.98 -12.08 -0.58
C SER A 134 5.36 -12.79 0.62
N VAL A 135 6.17 -13.57 1.32
CA VAL A 135 5.81 -14.17 2.61
C VAL A 135 6.69 -13.54 3.67
N SER A 136 6.08 -12.89 4.66
CA SER A 136 6.82 -12.36 5.80
C SER A 136 7.34 -13.49 6.66
N ARG A 137 8.65 -13.50 6.89
CA ARG A 137 9.28 -14.38 7.90
C ARG A 137 9.51 -13.58 9.17
N PRO A 138 9.27 -14.13 10.36
CA PRO A 138 9.52 -13.44 11.63
C PRO A 138 10.98 -12.94 11.79
N ASP A 139 11.93 -13.67 11.22
CA ASP A 139 13.38 -13.36 11.23
C ASP A 139 13.78 -12.30 10.21
N GLN A 140 12.94 -12.00 9.22
CA GLN A 140 13.23 -11.01 8.16
C GLN A 140 12.65 -9.63 8.44
N MET A 141 11.78 -9.47 9.44
CA MET A 141 11.28 -8.14 9.84
C MET A 141 12.38 -7.16 10.27
N ALA A 142 13.59 -7.68 10.60
CA ALA A 142 14.75 -6.87 10.97
C ALA A 142 15.66 -6.47 9.78
N GLN A 143 15.38 -6.90 8.55
CA GLN A 143 16.29 -6.73 7.40
C GLN A 143 15.64 -6.04 6.18
N HIS A 144 14.61 -5.22 6.36
CA HIS A 144 14.04 -4.47 5.26
C HIS A 144 15.00 -3.38 4.75
N GLY A 145 15.72 -3.68 3.70
CA GLY A 145 16.66 -2.76 3.04
C GLY A 145 17.36 -3.31 1.80
N ARG A 146 17.07 -4.54 1.39
CA ARG A 146 17.70 -5.11 0.18
C ARG A 146 16.64 -5.55 -0.83
N ARG A 147 16.76 -5.06 -2.05
CA ARG A 147 16.02 -5.52 -3.23
C ARG A 147 16.23 -7.03 -3.39
N PRO A 148 15.19 -7.84 -3.59
CA PRO A 148 15.37 -9.26 -3.92
C PRO A 148 16.03 -9.40 -5.29
N PRO A 149 16.80 -10.48 -5.54
CA PRO A 149 17.33 -10.79 -6.86
C PRO A 149 16.20 -10.99 -7.89
N ASP A 150 16.50 -10.71 -9.17
CA ASP A 150 15.56 -10.60 -10.30
C ASP A 150 14.75 -11.86 -10.67
N ASP A 151 14.80 -12.90 -9.91
CA ASP A 151 14.15 -14.20 -10.16
C ASP A 151 12.75 -14.35 -9.51
N GLY A 152 12.19 -13.27 -8.96
CA GLY A 152 10.73 -13.17 -8.68
C GLY A 152 10.16 -14.09 -7.60
N LEU A 153 10.95 -14.95 -6.99
CA LEU A 153 10.52 -15.89 -5.94
C LEU A 153 11.33 -15.65 -4.66
N VAL A 154 10.74 -14.94 -3.70
CA VAL A 154 11.26 -14.91 -2.33
C VAL A 154 10.38 -15.80 -1.47
N VAL A 155 10.88 -16.98 -1.15
CA VAL A 155 10.28 -17.92 -0.20
C VAL A 155 10.75 -17.60 1.21
#